data_525b01b295495f563c093339f281b2a2
#
_entry.id   525b01b295495f563c093339f281b2a2
#
_cell.length_a   1.000
_cell.length_b   1.000
_cell.length_c   1.000
_cell.angle_alpha   90.00
_cell.angle_beta   90.00
_cell.angle_gamma   90.00
#
_symmetry.space_group_name_H-M   'P 1'
#
loop_
_entity.id
_entity.type
_entity.pdbx_description
1 polymer ?
#
loop_
_entity_poly.entity_id
_entity_poly.type
_entity_poly.pdbx_seq_one_letter_code
_entity_poly.pdbx_strand_id
1 'polypeptide(L)'
;ASSGTALTPDQIRLINRLTKNITVLFDGDAAGMRASLRGIDLILEAGMNVRVCTFPDGDDPDSFARKTPIDELQHYLKDNATDFIRFKANLLMKDAGNDPIKKADVIRDIVVSISKVPDHIQREVYVQECASIMDISEDVLFSTLAQIGKKELQEANKKFVQDKKMEVVKATPEETKEKVNIIY
;
A
#
# COMPACT_ATOMS: atom_id res chain seq x y z
N ALA A 1 -15.39 -8.59 9.85
CA ALA A 1 -14.44 -9.24 8.96
C ALA A 1 -14.91 -9.05 7.51
N SER A 2 -14.00 -8.64 6.65
CA SER A 2 -14.25 -8.58 5.21
C SER A 2 -13.60 -9.80 4.58
N SER A 3 -14.37 -10.62 3.90
CA SER A 3 -13.86 -11.78 3.18
C SER A 3 -14.16 -11.67 1.69
N GLY A 4 -13.18 -12.01 0.85
CA GLY A 4 -13.35 -12.14 -0.59
C GLY A 4 -13.37 -10.85 -1.41
N THR A 5 -13.26 -9.66 -0.80
CA THR A 5 -13.18 -8.37 -1.48
C THR A 5 -12.09 -7.48 -0.89
N ALA A 6 -11.45 -6.66 -1.73
CA ALA A 6 -10.51 -5.65 -1.28
C ALA A 6 -11.18 -4.64 -0.33
N LEU A 7 -10.47 -4.20 0.70
CA LEU A 7 -10.95 -3.15 1.60
C LEU A 7 -11.11 -1.82 0.84
N THR A 8 -12.26 -1.18 1.02
CA THR A 8 -12.50 0.16 0.49
C THR A 8 -11.81 1.22 1.35
N PRO A 9 -11.49 2.42 0.80
CA PRO A 9 -10.93 3.52 1.59
C PRO A 9 -11.78 3.91 2.81
N ASP A 10 -13.11 3.82 2.71
CA ASP A 10 -14.02 4.13 3.81
C ASP A 10 -13.95 3.07 4.92
N GLN A 11 -13.84 1.79 4.57
CA GLN A 11 -13.62 0.71 5.52
C GLN A 11 -12.29 0.87 6.25
N ILE A 12 -11.22 1.23 5.54
CA ILE A 12 -9.90 1.50 6.11
C ILE A 12 -9.98 2.66 7.12
N ARG A 13 -10.67 3.74 6.80
CA ARG A 13 -10.87 4.86 7.74
C ARG A 13 -11.60 4.45 9.00
N LEU A 14 -12.65 3.64 8.88
CA LEU A 14 -13.41 3.13 10.04
C LEU A 14 -12.52 2.28 10.94
N ILE A 15 -11.75 1.37 10.37
CA ILE A 15 -10.84 0.50 11.12
C ILE A 15 -9.75 1.34 11.79
N ASN A 16 -9.19 2.33 11.09
CA ASN A 16 -8.14 3.21 11.60
C ASN A 16 -8.57 4.06 12.83
N ARG A 17 -9.87 4.31 12.98
CA ARG A 17 -10.42 4.93 14.19
C ARG A 17 -10.39 4.02 15.40
N LEU A 18 -10.45 2.72 15.19
CA LEU A 18 -10.53 1.72 16.25
C LEU A 18 -9.15 1.19 16.65
N THR A 19 -8.26 0.99 15.68
CA THR A 19 -6.93 0.43 15.90
C THR A 19 -5.96 0.90 14.83
N LYS A 20 -4.68 0.99 15.22
CA LYS A 20 -3.56 1.23 14.28
C LYS A 20 -2.92 -0.05 13.80
N ASN A 21 -3.27 -1.20 14.38
CA ASN A 21 -2.65 -2.48 14.08
C ASN A 21 -3.64 -3.40 13.37
N ILE A 22 -3.25 -3.89 12.20
CA ILE A 22 -4.02 -4.85 11.41
C ILE A 22 -3.18 -6.09 11.16
N THR A 23 -3.78 -7.25 11.30
CA THR A 23 -3.23 -8.51 10.82
C THR A 23 -4.09 -9.02 9.67
N VAL A 24 -3.47 -9.17 8.51
CA VAL A 24 -4.11 -9.71 7.31
C VAL A 24 -3.85 -11.21 7.26
N LEU A 25 -4.91 -11.97 7.08
CA LEU A 25 -4.85 -13.43 7.01
C LEU A 25 -4.93 -13.85 5.54
N PHE A 26 -3.95 -14.63 5.10
CA PHE A 26 -3.91 -15.15 3.73
C PHE A 26 -4.13 -16.66 3.72
N ASP A 27 -4.89 -17.10 2.72
CA ASP A 27 -4.93 -18.50 2.33
C ASP A 27 -3.56 -18.95 1.83
N GLY A 28 -3.27 -20.25 1.90
CA GLY A 28 -2.01 -20.80 1.41
C GLY A 28 -1.81 -20.71 -0.11
N ASP A 29 -2.72 -20.06 -0.84
CA ASP A 29 -2.64 -19.87 -2.30
C ASP A 29 -1.73 -18.68 -2.66
N ALA A 30 -0.57 -18.99 -3.24
CA ALA A 30 0.43 -18.00 -3.65
C ALA A 30 -0.08 -17.02 -4.72
N ALA A 31 -0.96 -17.44 -5.62
CA ALA A 31 -1.49 -16.58 -6.69
C ALA A 31 -2.45 -15.53 -6.15
N GLY A 32 -3.38 -15.93 -5.29
CA GLY A 32 -4.30 -15.02 -4.60
C GLY A 32 -3.58 -14.05 -3.67
N MET A 33 -2.53 -14.51 -3.03
CA MET A 33 -1.67 -13.72 -2.15
C MET A 33 -1.03 -12.54 -2.88
N ARG A 34 -0.42 -12.76 -4.04
CA ARG A 34 0.21 -11.70 -4.85
C ARG A 34 -0.78 -10.63 -5.31
N ALA A 35 -1.99 -11.04 -5.72
CA ALA A 35 -3.03 -10.11 -6.10
C ALA A 35 -3.47 -9.20 -4.94
N SER A 36 -3.48 -9.73 -3.72
CA SER A 36 -3.88 -9.02 -2.51
C SER A 36 -2.81 -8.04 -2.00
N LEU A 37 -1.53 -8.23 -2.33
CA LEU A 37 -0.43 -7.38 -1.86
C LEU A 37 -0.60 -5.91 -2.24
N ARG A 38 -1.15 -5.64 -3.42
CA ARG A 38 -1.36 -4.26 -3.91
C ARG A 38 -2.40 -3.48 -3.10
N GLY A 39 -3.43 -4.16 -2.61
CA GLY A 39 -4.48 -3.54 -1.80
C GLY A 39 -3.99 -3.09 -0.42
N ILE A 40 -2.95 -3.73 0.09
CA ILE A 40 -2.40 -3.45 1.42
C ILE A 40 -1.62 -2.13 1.46
N ASP A 41 -1.07 -1.67 0.33
CA ASP A 41 -0.39 -0.37 0.26
C ASP A 41 -1.32 0.80 0.67
N LEU A 42 -2.62 0.69 0.40
CA LEU A 42 -3.62 1.67 0.86
C LEU A 42 -3.76 1.71 2.39
N ILE A 43 -3.60 0.56 3.04
CA ILE A 43 -3.65 0.45 4.50
C ILE A 43 -2.38 1.08 5.11
N LEU A 44 -1.22 0.87 4.49
CA LEU A 44 0.03 1.51 4.88
C LEU A 44 -0.05 3.03 4.75
N GLU A 45 -0.62 3.53 3.65
CA GLU A 45 -0.79 4.96 3.38
C GLU A 45 -1.69 5.64 4.44
N ALA A 46 -2.65 4.90 4.99
CA ALA A 46 -3.48 5.36 6.10
C ALA A 46 -2.75 5.46 7.46
N GLY A 47 -1.48 5.10 7.52
CA GLY A 47 -0.66 5.14 8.73
C GLY A 47 -0.86 3.97 9.68
N MET A 48 -1.35 2.85 9.17
CA MET A 48 -1.59 1.65 9.96
C MET A 48 -0.41 0.68 9.88
N ASN A 49 -0.18 -0.04 10.98
CA ASN A 49 0.80 -1.11 11.02
C ASN A 49 0.16 -2.41 10.51
N VAL A 50 0.73 -2.98 9.47
CA VAL A 50 0.19 -4.18 8.83
C VAL A 50 1.09 -5.37 9.10
N ARG A 51 0.52 -6.42 9.64
CA ARG A 51 1.14 -7.74 9.76
C ARG A 51 0.41 -8.73 8.87
N VAL A 52 1.10 -9.76 8.48
CA VAL A 52 0.58 -10.84 7.65
C VAL A 52 0.76 -12.15 8.37
N CYS A 53 -0.28 -12.96 8.37
CA CYS A 53 -0.23 -14.33 8.83
C CYS A 53 -0.70 -15.26 7.71
N THR A 54 0.09 -16.28 7.43
CA THR A 54 -0.25 -17.35 6.48
C THR A 54 -0.57 -18.62 7.24
N PHE A 55 -1.43 -19.45 6.66
CA PHE A 55 -1.81 -20.74 7.23
C PHE A 55 -1.07 -21.88 6.52
N PRO A 56 -0.95 -23.05 7.17
CA PRO A 56 -0.38 -24.24 6.56
C PRO A 56 -1.09 -24.62 5.27
N ASP A 57 -0.39 -25.30 4.37
CA ASP A 57 -0.93 -25.76 3.09
C ASP A 57 -2.25 -26.52 3.24
N GLY A 58 -3.26 -26.09 2.49
CA GLY A 58 -4.60 -26.68 2.49
C GLY A 58 -5.56 -26.14 3.54
N ASP A 59 -5.11 -25.26 4.43
CA ASP A 59 -5.98 -24.58 5.39
C ASP A 59 -6.25 -23.13 4.95
N ASP A 60 -7.52 -22.75 4.95
CA ASP A 60 -7.96 -21.38 4.93
C ASP A 60 -8.18 -20.84 6.35
N PRO A 61 -8.32 -19.51 6.55
CA PRO A 61 -8.55 -18.94 7.87
C PRO A 61 -9.76 -19.54 8.60
N ASP A 62 -10.84 -19.83 7.89
CA ASP A 62 -12.07 -20.37 8.46
C ASP A 62 -11.89 -21.83 8.90
N SER A 63 -11.32 -22.68 8.05
CA SER A 63 -11.08 -24.08 8.38
C SER A 63 -10.07 -24.22 9.53
N PHE A 64 -9.04 -23.39 9.56
CA PHE A 64 -8.07 -23.39 10.64
C PHE A 64 -8.69 -22.94 11.97
N ALA A 65 -9.52 -21.90 11.97
CA ALA A 65 -10.24 -21.41 13.13
C ALA A 65 -11.24 -22.44 13.70
N ARG A 66 -11.86 -23.24 12.84
CA ARG A 66 -12.80 -24.32 13.28
C ARG A 66 -12.10 -25.50 13.93
N LYS A 67 -10.89 -25.81 13.51
CA LYS A 67 -10.10 -26.94 14.01
C LYS A 67 -9.32 -26.61 15.27
N THR A 68 -9.05 -25.33 15.50
CA THR A 68 -8.10 -24.87 16.50
C THR A 68 -8.84 -24.16 17.65
N PRO A 69 -8.58 -24.51 18.93
CA PRO A 69 -9.10 -23.76 20.06
C PRO A 69 -8.69 -22.28 20.01
N ILE A 70 -9.52 -21.41 20.58
CA ILE A 70 -9.33 -19.95 20.51
C ILE A 70 -7.95 -19.52 21.06
N ASP A 71 -7.52 -20.10 22.16
CA ASP A 71 -6.23 -19.78 22.79
C ASP A 71 -5.05 -20.16 21.89
N GLU A 72 -5.10 -21.34 21.28
CA GLU A 72 -4.08 -21.80 20.34
C GLU A 72 -4.08 -20.98 19.07
N LEU A 73 -5.26 -20.56 18.57
CA LEU A 73 -5.39 -19.67 17.42
C LEU A 73 -4.75 -18.31 17.69
N GLN A 74 -4.99 -17.73 18.86
CA GLN A 74 -4.38 -16.46 19.25
C GLN A 74 -2.86 -16.55 19.35
N HIS A 75 -2.34 -17.64 19.94
CA HIS A 75 -0.89 -17.91 19.97
C HIS A 75 -0.32 -18.08 18.58
N TYR A 76 -0.98 -18.85 17.72
CA TYR A 76 -0.55 -19.04 16.33
C TYR A 76 -0.46 -17.71 15.57
N LEU A 77 -1.49 -16.86 15.66
CA LEU A 77 -1.51 -15.55 15.01
C LEU A 77 -0.41 -14.64 15.53
N LYS A 78 -0.13 -14.67 16.82
CA LYS A 78 0.93 -13.87 17.45
C LYS A 78 2.32 -14.33 17.03
N ASP A 79 2.56 -15.62 17.00
CA ASP A 79 3.88 -16.20 16.74
C ASP A 79 4.22 -16.22 15.25
N ASN A 80 3.23 -16.32 14.35
CA ASN A 80 3.40 -16.44 12.91
C ASN A 80 3.10 -15.15 12.14
N ALA A 81 2.62 -14.10 12.80
CA ALA A 81 2.41 -12.82 12.14
C ALA A 81 3.74 -12.12 11.87
N THR A 82 3.99 -11.79 10.61
CA THR A 82 5.19 -11.11 10.14
C THR A 82 4.82 -9.71 9.65
N ASP A 83 5.74 -8.75 9.77
CA ASP A 83 5.56 -7.44 9.15
C ASP A 83 5.31 -7.57 7.64
N PHE A 84 4.38 -6.76 7.12
CA PHE A 84 3.94 -6.85 5.73
C PHE A 84 5.07 -6.58 4.73
N ILE A 85 5.87 -5.54 4.96
CA ILE A 85 6.95 -5.17 4.03
C ILE A 85 8.03 -6.25 4.00
N ARG A 86 8.40 -6.77 5.16
CA ARG A 86 9.34 -7.90 5.29
C ARG A 86 8.79 -9.15 4.60
N PHE A 87 7.53 -9.47 4.81
CA PHE A 87 6.87 -10.59 4.15
C PHE A 87 6.87 -10.45 2.63
N LYS A 88 6.49 -9.28 2.13
CA LYS A 88 6.49 -8.96 0.70
C LYS A 88 7.88 -9.08 0.08
N ALA A 89 8.89 -8.52 0.74
CA ALA A 89 10.26 -8.58 0.27
C ALA A 89 10.76 -10.03 0.16
N ASN A 90 10.55 -10.84 1.19
CA ASN A 90 10.96 -12.25 1.18
C ASN A 90 10.23 -13.06 0.11
N LEU A 91 8.91 -12.86 -0.03
CA LEU A 91 8.10 -13.57 -1.01
C LEU A 91 8.52 -13.25 -2.45
N LEU A 92 8.63 -11.97 -2.77
CA LEU A 92 8.96 -11.54 -4.13
C LEU A 92 10.40 -11.83 -4.51
N MET A 93 11.34 -11.75 -3.55
CA MET A 93 12.74 -12.13 -3.80
C MET A 93 12.89 -13.63 -4.07
N LYS A 94 12.13 -14.46 -3.36
CA LYS A 94 12.08 -15.90 -3.63
C LYS A 94 11.58 -16.19 -5.04
N ASP A 95 10.54 -15.48 -5.49
CA ASP A 95 9.97 -15.62 -6.83
C ASP A 95 10.90 -15.12 -7.94
N ALA A 96 11.65 -14.04 -7.68
CA ALA A 96 12.61 -13.48 -8.62
C ALA A 96 13.81 -14.42 -8.89
N GLY A 97 14.15 -15.26 -7.92
CA GLY A 97 15.28 -16.17 -8.02
C GLY A 97 16.60 -15.43 -8.33
N ASN A 98 17.31 -15.88 -9.36
CA ASN A 98 18.59 -15.28 -9.79
C ASN A 98 18.44 -14.35 -11.00
N ASP A 99 17.22 -14.04 -11.44
CA ASP A 99 16.99 -13.15 -12.58
C ASP A 99 17.20 -11.68 -12.16
N PRO A 100 18.22 -10.99 -12.71
CA PRO A 100 18.53 -9.61 -12.30
C PRO A 100 17.43 -8.61 -12.69
N ILE A 101 16.69 -8.87 -13.77
CA ILE A 101 15.59 -8.00 -14.22
C ILE A 101 14.43 -8.09 -13.23
N LYS A 102 14.05 -9.31 -12.87
CA LYS A 102 13.01 -9.55 -11.87
C LYS A 102 13.39 -9.01 -10.50
N LYS A 103 14.65 -9.17 -10.10
CA LYS A 103 15.16 -8.56 -8.85
C LYS A 103 15.02 -7.05 -8.84
N ALA A 104 15.38 -6.37 -9.93
CA ALA A 104 15.23 -4.92 -10.04
C ALA A 104 13.77 -4.48 -9.94
N ASP A 105 12.84 -5.20 -10.56
CA ASP A 105 11.42 -4.92 -10.48
C ASP A 105 10.85 -5.12 -9.08
N VAL A 106 11.29 -6.18 -8.39
CA VAL A 106 10.94 -6.43 -6.99
C VAL A 106 11.43 -5.31 -6.08
N ILE A 107 12.67 -4.86 -6.25
CA ILE A 107 13.25 -3.77 -5.47
C ILE A 107 12.43 -2.50 -5.64
N ARG A 108 12.05 -2.15 -6.88
CA ARG A 108 11.19 -0.98 -7.14
C ARG A 108 9.83 -1.12 -6.47
N ASP A 109 9.21 -2.28 -6.56
CA ASP A 109 7.90 -2.54 -5.97
C ASP A 109 7.93 -2.44 -4.44
N ILE A 110 8.97 -2.98 -3.79
CA ILE A 110 9.17 -2.84 -2.35
C ILE A 110 9.40 -1.39 -1.93
N VAL A 111 10.20 -0.64 -2.66
CA VAL A 111 10.44 0.78 -2.37
C VAL A 111 9.15 1.60 -2.51
N VAL A 112 8.30 1.27 -3.49
CA VAL A 112 6.96 1.89 -3.60
C VAL A 112 6.12 1.63 -2.35
N SER A 113 6.08 0.40 -1.85
CA SER A 113 5.37 0.08 -0.61
C SER A 113 5.94 0.83 0.59
N ILE A 114 7.27 0.93 0.72
CA ILE A 114 7.92 1.73 1.77
C ILE A 114 7.53 3.21 1.66
N SER A 115 7.44 3.75 0.45
CA SER A 115 7.05 5.16 0.22
C SER A 115 5.64 5.49 0.72
N LYS A 116 4.76 4.49 0.82
CA LYS A 116 3.40 4.65 1.34
C LYS A 116 3.34 4.79 2.86
N VAL A 117 4.38 4.41 3.58
CA VAL A 117 4.47 4.55 5.03
C VAL A 117 4.67 6.03 5.40
N PRO A 118 3.74 6.66 6.15
CA PRO A 118 3.83 8.10 6.46
C PRO A 118 4.98 8.46 7.40
N ASP A 119 5.32 7.59 8.34
CA ASP A 119 6.36 7.80 9.32
C ASP A 119 7.75 7.62 8.70
N HIS A 120 8.56 8.68 8.68
CA HIS A 120 9.89 8.66 8.10
C HIS A 120 10.88 7.76 8.87
N ILE A 121 10.71 7.60 10.17
CA ILE A 121 11.54 6.69 10.99
C ILE A 121 11.25 5.25 10.62
N GLN A 122 9.98 4.90 10.49
CA GLN A 122 9.59 3.56 10.02
C GLN A 122 10.12 3.29 8.61
N ARG A 123 10.05 4.27 7.70
CA ARG A 123 10.62 4.12 6.35
C ARG A 123 12.12 3.83 6.39
N GLU A 124 12.86 4.53 7.23
CA GLU A 124 14.30 4.30 7.38
C GLU A 124 14.61 2.89 7.88
N VAL A 125 13.90 2.43 8.90
CA VAL A 125 14.03 1.06 9.43
C VAL A 125 13.69 0.03 8.36
N TYR A 126 12.63 0.23 7.59
CA TYR A 126 12.27 -0.66 6.48
C TYR A 126 13.32 -0.68 5.37
N VAL A 127 13.92 0.46 5.04
CA VAL A 127 15.02 0.51 4.06
C VAL A 127 16.20 -0.34 4.52
N GLN A 128 16.63 -0.20 5.77
CA GLN A 128 17.72 -0.99 6.34
C GLN A 128 17.41 -2.49 6.31
N GLU A 129 16.22 -2.88 6.72
CA GLU A 129 15.82 -4.29 6.74
C GLU A 129 15.72 -4.86 5.31
N CYS A 130 15.10 -4.14 4.39
CA CYS A 130 14.95 -4.57 3.00
C CYS A 130 16.29 -4.60 2.25
N ALA A 131 17.20 -3.69 2.54
CA ALA A 131 18.55 -3.71 1.99
C ALA A 131 19.28 -5.02 2.33
N SER A 132 19.14 -5.48 3.57
CA SER A 132 19.69 -6.76 4.01
C SER A 132 19.00 -7.96 3.33
N ILE A 133 17.68 -7.96 3.24
CA ILE A 133 16.91 -9.05 2.60
C ILE A 133 17.21 -9.14 1.11
N MET A 134 17.30 -8.01 0.42
CA MET A 134 17.48 -7.96 -1.04
C MET A 134 18.95 -7.94 -1.47
N ASP A 135 19.87 -7.96 -0.52
CA ASP A 135 21.33 -7.90 -0.76
C ASP A 135 21.71 -6.73 -1.68
N ILE A 136 21.28 -5.54 -1.30
CA ILE A 136 21.53 -4.28 -2.01
C ILE A 136 21.91 -3.19 -1.01
N SER A 137 22.65 -2.17 -1.48
CA SER A 137 23.03 -1.06 -0.60
C SER A 137 21.83 -0.19 -0.21
N GLU A 138 21.84 0.31 1.02
CA GLU A 138 20.83 1.23 1.52
C GLU A 138 20.74 2.51 0.68
N ASP A 139 21.87 3.00 0.18
CA ASP A 139 21.94 4.21 -0.65
C ASP A 139 21.12 4.11 -1.93
N VAL A 140 21.10 2.93 -2.55
CA VAL A 140 20.29 2.67 -3.75
C VAL A 140 18.81 2.74 -3.40
N LEU A 141 18.40 2.18 -2.27
CA LEU A 141 17.02 2.22 -1.80
C LEU A 141 16.59 3.64 -1.42
N PHE A 142 17.42 4.38 -0.71
CA PHE A 142 17.14 5.79 -0.36
C PHE A 142 17.05 6.67 -1.60
N SER A 143 17.95 6.50 -2.57
CA SER A 143 17.90 7.23 -3.85
C SER A 143 16.62 6.93 -4.62
N THR A 144 16.21 5.67 -4.69
CA THR A 144 14.98 5.25 -5.36
C THR A 144 13.75 5.81 -4.65
N LEU A 145 13.75 5.78 -3.32
CA LEU A 145 12.68 6.35 -2.49
C LEU A 145 12.53 7.87 -2.74
N ALA A 146 13.66 8.59 -2.80
CA ALA A 146 13.67 10.02 -3.11
C ALA A 146 13.16 10.33 -4.53
N GLN A 147 13.47 9.51 -5.52
CA GLN A 147 12.96 9.64 -6.88
C GLN A 147 11.44 9.43 -6.95
N ILE A 148 10.90 8.46 -6.21
CA ILE A 148 9.46 8.22 -6.13
C ILE A 148 8.77 9.43 -5.51
N GLY A 149 9.27 9.96 -4.40
CA GLY A 149 8.73 11.14 -3.75
C GLY A 149 8.72 12.38 -4.65
N LYS A 150 9.77 12.60 -5.44
CA LYS A 150 9.82 13.69 -6.43
C LYS A 150 8.79 13.52 -7.54
N LYS A 151 8.61 12.30 -8.05
CA LYS A 151 7.58 12.01 -9.06
C LYS A 151 6.17 12.29 -8.54
N GLU A 152 5.86 11.79 -7.36
CA GLU A 152 4.55 11.99 -6.75
C GLU A 152 4.26 13.48 -6.52
N LEU A 153 5.24 14.25 -6.07
CA LEU A 153 5.13 15.69 -5.88
C LEU A 153 4.90 16.43 -7.21
N GLN A 154 5.62 16.03 -8.27
CA GLN A 154 5.44 16.62 -9.60
C GLN A 154 4.06 16.31 -10.20
N GLU A 155 3.56 15.09 -10.00
CA GLU A 155 2.24 14.68 -10.46
C GLU A 155 1.14 15.41 -9.68
N ALA A 156 1.28 15.56 -8.37
CA ALA A 156 0.37 16.32 -7.53
C ALA A 156 0.31 17.81 -7.96
N ASN A 157 1.47 18.40 -8.23
CA ASN A 157 1.55 19.79 -8.72
C ASN A 157 0.92 19.95 -10.09
N LYS A 158 1.13 19.00 -11.01
CA LYS A 158 0.49 19.02 -12.35
C LYS A 158 -1.03 18.94 -12.23
N LYS A 159 -1.55 18.05 -11.40
CA LYS A 159 -3.00 17.94 -11.14
C LYS A 159 -3.55 19.23 -10.56
N PHE A 160 -2.89 19.80 -9.57
CA PHE A 160 -3.31 21.05 -8.95
C PHE A 160 -3.38 22.23 -9.94
N VAL A 161 -2.39 22.35 -10.81
CA VAL A 161 -2.37 23.37 -11.87
C VAL A 161 -3.48 23.12 -12.89
N GLN A 162 -3.74 21.87 -13.23
CA GLN A 162 -4.77 21.49 -14.19
C GLN A 162 -6.18 21.73 -13.63
N ASP A 163 -6.41 21.41 -12.37
CA ASP A 163 -7.68 21.66 -11.68
C ASP A 163 -7.95 23.16 -11.55
N LYS A 164 -6.94 23.97 -11.19
CA LYS A 164 -7.06 25.44 -11.18
C LYS A 164 -7.37 26.00 -12.57
N LYS A 165 -6.76 25.48 -13.64
CA LYS A 165 -7.08 25.91 -14.99
C LYS A 165 -8.52 25.58 -15.38
N MET A 166 -9.02 24.40 -14.99
CA MET A 166 -10.42 24.03 -15.22
C MET A 166 -11.40 24.90 -14.41
N GLU A 167 -11.05 25.27 -13.21
CA GLU A 167 -11.87 26.15 -12.36
C GLU A 167 -11.95 27.56 -12.93
N VAL A 168 -10.83 28.09 -13.42
CA VAL A 168 -10.78 29.40 -14.09
C VAL A 168 -11.59 29.41 -15.40
N VAL A 169 -11.57 28.34 -16.17
CA VAL A 169 -12.39 28.21 -17.39
C VAL A 169 -13.88 28.13 -17.08
N LYS A 170 -14.25 27.52 -15.95
CA LYS A 170 -15.65 27.48 -15.50
C LYS A 170 -16.14 28.79 -14.84
N ALA A 171 -15.20 29.60 -14.34
CA ALA A 171 -15.49 30.86 -13.67
C ALA A 171 -15.45 32.08 -14.60
N THR A 172 -15.24 31.92 -15.89
CA THR A 172 -15.41 33.01 -16.87
C THR A 172 -16.90 33.25 -17.04
N PRO A 173 -17.45 34.40 -16.57
CA PRO A 173 -18.85 34.70 -16.80
C PRO A 173 -19.06 34.83 -18.32
N GLU A 174 -20.07 34.16 -18.83
CA GLU A 174 -20.68 34.58 -20.07
C GLU A 174 -21.03 36.06 -19.88
N GLU A 175 -20.36 36.96 -20.61
CA GLU A 175 -20.80 38.31 -20.72
C GLU A 175 -22.20 38.26 -21.34
N THR A 176 -23.19 38.36 -20.51
CA THR A 176 -24.54 38.70 -20.94
C THR A 176 -24.44 40.06 -21.60
N LYS A 177 -24.38 40.08 -22.90
CA LYS A 177 -24.65 41.30 -23.66
C LYS A 177 -26.09 41.67 -23.44
N GLU A 178 -26.35 42.46 -22.41
CA GLU A 178 -27.56 43.23 -22.32
C GLU A 178 -27.59 44.20 -23.48
N LYS A 179 -28.41 43.87 -24.46
CA LYS A 179 -28.81 44.83 -25.47
C LYS A 179 -29.65 45.89 -24.73
N VAL A 180 -29.01 47.00 -24.43
CA VAL A 180 -29.73 48.19 -24.04
C VAL A 180 -30.44 48.67 -25.29
N ASN A 181 -31.73 48.37 -25.39
CA ASN A 181 -32.62 49.00 -26.33
C ASN A 181 -32.92 50.44 -25.82
N ILE A 182 -32.22 51.41 -26.39
CA ILE A 182 -32.59 52.80 -26.20
C ILE A 182 -33.76 53.07 -27.16
N ILE A 183 -34.96 53.23 -26.57
CA ILE A 183 -36.16 53.69 -27.28
C ILE A 183 -36.20 55.17 -27.12
N TYR A 184 -36.21 55.88 -28.27
CA TYR A 184 -36.52 57.29 -28.33
C TYR A 184 -38.02 57.50 -28.38
#